data_6f5003d8d84009727f9eab7bd700acf9
#
_entry.id   6f5003d8d84009727f9eab7bd700acf9
#
_cell.length_a   1.000
_cell.length_b   1.000
_cell.length_c   1.000
_cell.angle_alpha   90.00
_cell.angle_beta   90.00
_cell.angle_gamma   90.00
#
_symmetry.space_group_name_H-M   'P 1'
#
loop_
_entity.id
_entity.type
_entity.pdbx_description
1 polymer ?
#
loop_
_entity_poly.entity_id
_entity_poly.type
_entity_poly.pdbx_seq_one_letter_code
_entity_poly.pdbx_strand_id
1 'polypeptide(L)'
;MLPCDNIPVLLLTGYLGSGKTTLLNRILSNRKGIRFAVIVNDIGEVNIDATLIQKGGVVAQQDDNLIALQNGCICCSLKMDLIQQLRDLCAANAFDYIVIEASGICEPAPIAQTIASYASMVPASSAPIPQLDAVVSVVDALRLRDEFVEKLSDTSDQSDLSQLVINQIEFCNLILLNKVSMVSEDEREHIRVIIRAIQPKANIIDCDYCDVPFAEILDTNLFDFEQVATSATWIQKVEGNVEEEHDHKHHEHHEHGEHCHCHHHDHDHECDDPDCCCHHHHHNHGDEYGISTFVYYRREPMSLNRFDEFVARHWDKGIIRCKGMCYFEEEYDMCYLFEQAGKQFDLKQAGAFYATMPEEELMQMMAQDPMLQRDWDERYGDRMQKLVFIGQNMNRDAITKALDDCLV
;
A
#
# COMPACT_ATOMS: atom_id res chain seq x y z
N MET A 1 -7.15 31.02 23.74
CA MET A 1 -7.08 30.77 22.31
C MET A 1 -7.79 29.44 22.11
N LEU A 2 -8.88 29.43 21.36
CA LEU A 2 -9.51 28.19 20.92
C LEU A 2 -8.50 27.46 20.02
N PRO A 3 -8.40 26.12 20.04
CA PRO A 3 -7.55 25.41 19.12
C PRO A 3 -7.97 25.80 17.71
N CYS A 4 -7.00 26.16 16.84
CA CYS A 4 -7.26 26.32 15.42
C CYS A 4 -7.80 24.99 14.93
N ASP A 5 -9.02 24.98 14.37
CA ASP A 5 -9.60 23.77 13.83
C ASP A 5 -8.72 23.30 12.66
N ASN A 6 -8.33 22.03 12.67
CA ASN A 6 -7.59 21.45 11.56
C ASN A 6 -8.50 21.39 10.33
N ILE A 7 -7.91 21.59 9.14
CA ILE A 7 -8.63 21.38 7.87
C ILE A 7 -8.38 19.95 7.41
N PRO A 8 -9.41 19.10 7.31
CA PRO A 8 -9.24 17.75 6.81
C PRO A 8 -8.83 17.74 5.33
N VAL A 9 -7.96 16.79 4.98
CA VAL A 9 -7.40 16.62 3.63
C VAL A 9 -7.69 15.20 3.15
N LEU A 10 -8.35 15.07 2.01
CA LEU A 10 -8.50 13.83 1.27
C LEU A 10 -7.42 13.73 0.19
N LEU A 11 -6.62 12.70 0.22
CA LEU A 11 -5.70 12.38 -0.86
C LEU A 11 -6.30 11.31 -1.77
N LEU A 12 -6.62 11.69 -3.01
CA LEU A 12 -7.11 10.76 -4.04
C LEU A 12 -5.94 10.26 -4.87
N THR A 13 -5.77 8.95 -4.91
CA THR A 13 -4.81 8.26 -5.77
C THR A 13 -5.51 7.20 -6.61
N GLY A 14 -4.79 6.59 -7.52
CA GLY A 14 -5.31 5.56 -8.42
C GLY A 14 -4.82 5.80 -9.84
N TYR A 15 -4.74 4.73 -10.60
CA TYR A 15 -4.18 4.76 -11.94
C TYR A 15 -5.04 5.58 -12.95
N LEU A 16 -4.45 5.89 -14.10
CA LEU A 16 -5.15 6.61 -15.19
C LEU A 16 -6.41 5.86 -15.64
N GLY A 17 -7.53 6.58 -15.72
CA GLY A 17 -8.82 6.02 -16.10
C GLY A 17 -9.54 5.21 -15.03
N SER A 18 -9.01 5.07 -13.81
CA SER A 18 -9.68 4.37 -12.70
C SER A 18 -10.96 5.03 -12.21
N GLY A 19 -11.10 6.36 -12.40
CA GLY A 19 -12.28 7.12 -11.99
C GLY A 19 -12.02 8.24 -10.97
N LYS A 20 -10.77 8.63 -10.71
CA LYS A 20 -10.43 9.72 -9.76
C LYS A 20 -11.19 11.00 -10.04
N THR A 21 -11.12 11.51 -11.26
CA THR A 21 -11.82 12.73 -11.68
C THR A 21 -13.33 12.56 -11.59
N THR A 22 -13.86 11.35 -11.81
CA THR A 22 -15.29 11.06 -11.60
C THR A 22 -15.66 11.20 -10.14
N LEU A 23 -14.85 10.64 -9.22
CA LEU A 23 -15.05 10.78 -7.78
C LEU A 23 -14.97 12.24 -7.35
N LEU A 24 -13.94 12.96 -7.81
CA LEU A 24 -13.75 14.37 -7.50
C LEU A 24 -14.98 15.20 -7.94
N ASN A 25 -15.47 15.01 -9.17
CA ASN A 25 -16.67 15.69 -9.66
C ASN A 25 -17.91 15.36 -8.83
N ARG A 26 -18.06 14.12 -8.34
CA ARG A 26 -19.15 13.75 -7.44
C ARG A 26 -19.03 14.46 -6.08
N ILE A 27 -17.83 14.49 -5.48
CA ILE A 27 -17.57 15.22 -4.23
C ILE A 27 -17.95 16.69 -4.39
N LEU A 28 -17.50 17.33 -5.47
CA LEU A 28 -17.76 18.74 -5.73
C LEU A 28 -19.24 19.05 -6.07
N SER A 29 -19.95 18.09 -6.64
CA SER A 29 -21.40 18.24 -6.91
C SER A 29 -22.26 18.08 -5.67
N ASN A 30 -21.68 17.65 -4.55
CA ASN A 30 -22.40 17.46 -3.30
C ASN A 30 -22.71 18.82 -2.63
N ARG A 31 -23.95 19.23 -2.65
CA ARG A 31 -24.44 20.52 -2.11
C ARG A 31 -24.72 20.50 -0.61
N LYS A 32 -23.94 19.76 0.19
CA LYS A 32 -24.12 19.75 1.67
C LYS A 32 -23.59 21.01 2.39
N GLY A 33 -23.20 22.04 1.62
CA GLY A 33 -22.70 23.30 2.20
C GLY A 33 -21.24 23.28 2.63
N ILE A 34 -20.49 22.20 2.32
CA ILE A 34 -19.05 22.10 2.56
C ILE A 34 -18.31 22.91 1.50
N ARG A 35 -17.40 23.77 1.91
CA ARG A 35 -16.55 24.56 1.02
C ARG A 35 -15.26 23.79 0.75
N PHE A 36 -15.12 23.28 -0.47
CA PHE A 36 -13.96 22.50 -0.86
C PHE A 36 -12.89 23.36 -1.51
N ALA A 37 -11.62 23.16 -1.11
CA ALA A 37 -10.46 23.52 -1.94
C ALA A 37 -9.95 22.28 -2.67
N VAL A 38 -9.58 22.42 -3.93
CA VAL A 38 -9.07 21.31 -4.74
C VAL A 38 -7.68 21.64 -5.28
N ILE A 39 -6.74 20.72 -5.04
CA ILE A 39 -5.42 20.73 -5.68
C ILE A 39 -5.41 19.58 -6.68
N VAL A 40 -5.31 19.89 -7.96
CA VAL A 40 -5.19 18.89 -9.03
C VAL A 40 -3.75 18.87 -9.51
N ASN A 41 -3.15 17.69 -9.47
CA ASN A 41 -1.77 17.48 -9.89
C ASN A 41 -1.73 16.64 -11.15
N ASP A 42 -1.63 17.28 -12.31
CA ASP A 42 -1.47 16.60 -13.58
C ASP A 42 -0.11 16.86 -14.22
N ILE A 43 0.49 15.77 -14.74
CA ILE A 43 1.76 15.81 -15.49
C ILE A 43 1.41 15.98 -16.98
N GLY A 44 1.30 17.20 -17.44
CA GLY A 44 1.08 17.45 -18.87
C GLY A 44 0.92 18.92 -19.23
N GLU A 45 1.35 19.29 -20.44
CA GLU A 45 1.17 20.64 -21.00
C GLU A 45 -0.31 21.02 -21.22
N VAL A 46 -1.22 20.05 -21.14
CA VAL A 46 -2.67 20.25 -21.27
C VAL A 46 -3.34 19.63 -20.06
N ASN A 47 -3.82 20.46 -19.15
CA ASN A 47 -4.56 20.04 -17.97
C ASN A 47 -5.98 19.57 -18.38
N ILE A 48 -6.06 18.32 -18.89
CA ILE A 48 -7.29 17.72 -19.39
C ILE A 48 -8.30 17.57 -18.24
N ASP A 49 -7.82 17.20 -17.05
CA ASP A 49 -8.68 16.96 -15.91
C ASP A 49 -9.27 18.26 -15.34
N ALA A 50 -8.48 19.32 -15.21
CA ALA A 50 -9.00 20.63 -14.84
C ALA A 50 -10.01 21.18 -15.86
N THR A 51 -9.78 20.91 -17.15
CA THR A 51 -10.73 21.30 -18.22
C THR A 51 -12.01 20.45 -18.13
N LEU A 52 -11.92 19.17 -17.76
CA LEU A 52 -13.08 18.29 -17.55
C LEU A 52 -13.88 18.72 -16.31
N ILE A 53 -13.20 19.07 -15.21
CA ILE A 53 -13.83 19.65 -14.02
C ILE A 53 -14.59 20.92 -14.38
N GLN A 54 -13.98 21.83 -15.15
CA GLN A 54 -14.62 23.06 -15.61
C GLN A 54 -15.75 22.82 -16.61
N LYS A 55 -15.62 21.84 -17.53
CA LYS A 55 -16.64 21.53 -18.56
C LYS A 55 -17.74 20.59 -18.05
N GLY A 56 -17.51 19.85 -16.98
CA GLY A 56 -18.50 18.95 -16.38
C GLY A 56 -19.72 19.64 -15.78
N GLY A 57 -19.83 20.97 -15.91
CA GLY A 57 -21.00 21.76 -15.50
C GLY A 57 -21.12 21.97 -13.99
N VAL A 58 -20.15 21.52 -13.19
CA VAL A 58 -20.13 21.68 -11.74
C VAL A 58 -19.53 23.02 -11.34
N VAL A 59 -18.67 23.59 -12.18
CA VAL A 59 -18.13 24.95 -12.04
C VAL A 59 -18.81 25.86 -13.07
N ALA A 60 -20.09 26.18 -12.85
CA ALA A 60 -20.71 27.33 -13.47
C ALA A 60 -20.16 28.57 -12.76
N GLN A 61 -19.40 29.38 -13.51
CA GLN A 61 -19.04 30.76 -13.22
C GLN A 61 -19.46 31.27 -11.84
N GLN A 62 -18.47 31.53 -10.95
CA GLN A 62 -18.65 32.19 -9.66
C GLN A 62 -19.43 31.40 -8.59
N ASP A 63 -18.98 30.20 -8.23
CA ASP A 63 -19.16 29.76 -6.86
C ASP A 63 -17.90 30.16 -6.08
N ASP A 64 -18.03 31.09 -5.15
CA ASP A 64 -16.98 31.56 -4.23
C ASP A 64 -16.41 30.41 -3.33
N ASN A 65 -16.88 29.20 -3.52
CA ASN A 65 -16.64 28.02 -2.71
C ASN A 65 -15.65 27.01 -3.32
N LEU A 66 -15.09 27.29 -4.53
CA LEU A 66 -14.15 26.38 -5.18
C LEU A 66 -12.94 27.16 -5.69
N ILE A 67 -11.75 26.85 -5.19
CA ILE A 67 -10.48 27.27 -5.79
C ILE A 67 -9.76 26.02 -6.32
N ALA A 68 -9.65 25.91 -7.64
CA ALA A 68 -8.80 24.92 -8.28
C ALA A 68 -7.43 25.52 -8.53
N LEU A 69 -6.40 25.01 -7.85
CA LEU A 69 -5.02 25.39 -8.09
C LEU A 69 -4.39 24.44 -9.10
N GLN A 70 -3.92 24.98 -10.20
CA GLN A 70 -3.28 24.24 -11.30
C GLN A 70 -1.78 24.50 -11.25
N ASN A 71 -1.00 23.50 -10.88
CA ASN A 71 0.44 23.54 -11.05
C ASN A 71 0.96 22.17 -11.50
N GLY A 72 2.03 22.18 -12.31
CA GLY A 72 2.61 20.98 -12.88
C GLY A 72 3.19 20.00 -11.86
N CYS A 73 3.65 18.89 -12.37
CA CYS A 73 4.15 17.68 -11.74
C CYS A 73 4.72 17.73 -10.30
N ILE A 74 4.14 16.96 -9.35
CA ILE A 74 4.62 16.84 -7.94
C ILE A 74 5.82 15.85 -7.80
N CYS A 75 6.71 15.70 -8.76
CA CYS A 75 7.93 14.91 -8.59
C CYS A 75 9.13 15.82 -8.23
N CYS A 76 9.78 15.57 -7.11
CA CYS A 76 11.07 16.12 -6.65
C CYS A 76 11.22 17.65 -6.39
N SER A 77 10.74 18.57 -7.21
CA SER A 77 10.78 20.03 -6.93
C SER A 77 9.58 20.53 -6.12
N LEU A 78 8.57 19.72 -5.94
CA LEU A 78 7.19 20.07 -5.63
C LEU A 78 6.76 19.93 -4.17
N LYS A 79 7.64 19.37 -3.30
CA LYS A 79 7.35 19.35 -1.86
C LYS A 79 7.11 20.77 -1.33
N MET A 80 7.95 21.72 -1.76
CA MET A 80 7.85 23.13 -1.34
C MET A 80 6.63 23.82 -1.97
N ASP A 81 6.30 23.49 -3.22
CA ASP A 81 5.13 24.05 -3.91
C ASP A 81 3.82 23.57 -3.26
N LEU A 82 3.72 22.30 -2.92
CA LEU A 82 2.56 21.75 -2.19
C LEU A 82 2.42 22.39 -0.81
N ILE A 83 3.54 22.55 -0.06
CA ILE A 83 3.53 23.22 1.24
C ILE A 83 3.08 24.67 1.10
N GLN A 84 3.54 25.39 0.06
CA GLN A 84 3.12 26.77 -0.17
C GLN A 84 1.64 26.86 -0.51
N GLN A 85 1.13 25.99 -1.38
CA GLN A 85 -0.31 25.93 -1.72
C GLN A 85 -1.17 25.65 -0.48
N LEU A 86 -0.79 24.64 0.32
CA LEU A 86 -1.48 24.32 1.56
C LEU A 86 -1.46 25.52 2.52
N ARG A 87 -0.33 26.23 2.62
CA ARG A 87 -0.21 27.45 3.44
C ARG A 87 -1.18 28.54 2.99
N ASP A 88 -1.25 28.78 1.68
CA ASP A 88 -2.11 29.83 1.12
C ASP A 88 -3.59 29.50 1.33
N LEU A 89 -3.98 28.24 1.14
CA LEU A 89 -5.34 27.75 1.40
C LEU A 89 -5.72 27.86 2.89
N CYS A 90 -4.85 27.44 3.78
CA CYS A 90 -5.07 27.53 5.23
C CYS A 90 -5.14 29.00 5.69
N ALA A 91 -4.28 29.87 5.15
CA ALA A 91 -4.28 31.30 5.47
C ALA A 91 -5.56 32.02 4.99
N ALA A 92 -6.14 31.59 3.87
CA ALA A 92 -7.38 32.14 3.36
C ALA A 92 -8.57 31.87 4.30
N ASN A 93 -8.51 30.80 5.11
CA ASN A 93 -9.55 30.39 6.06
C ASN A 93 -10.98 30.39 5.44
N ALA A 94 -11.04 30.03 4.17
CA ALA A 94 -12.26 30.06 3.36
C ALA A 94 -12.86 28.67 3.09
N PHE A 95 -12.15 27.60 3.46
CA PHE A 95 -12.50 26.23 3.12
C PHE A 95 -12.69 25.37 4.37
N ASP A 96 -13.58 24.41 4.26
CA ASP A 96 -13.88 23.45 5.32
C ASP A 96 -13.15 22.12 5.09
N TYR A 97 -12.75 21.83 3.81
CA TYR A 97 -12.15 20.58 3.42
C TYR A 97 -11.23 20.76 2.19
N ILE A 98 -10.10 20.09 2.16
CA ILE A 98 -9.16 20.09 1.02
C ILE A 98 -9.17 18.72 0.35
N VAL A 99 -9.29 18.68 -0.99
CA VAL A 99 -9.14 17.47 -1.78
C VAL A 99 -7.92 17.61 -2.67
N ILE A 100 -7.00 16.65 -2.60
CA ILE A 100 -5.81 16.59 -3.45
C ILE A 100 -5.96 15.41 -4.38
N GLU A 101 -6.05 15.65 -5.69
CA GLU A 101 -6.00 14.60 -6.70
C GLU A 101 -4.56 14.40 -7.15
N ALA A 102 -3.95 13.27 -6.79
CA ALA A 102 -2.64 12.88 -7.28
C ALA A 102 -2.73 12.43 -8.74
N SER A 103 -1.69 12.72 -9.53
CA SER A 103 -1.56 12.19 -10.88
C SER A 103 -1.66 10.66 -10.88
N GLY A 104 -2.28 10.11 -11.92
CA GLY A 104 -2.43 8.65 -12.07
C GLY A 104 -1.12 7.87 -12.16
N ILE A 105 0.01 8.56 -12.28
CA ILE A 105 1.36 7.98 -12.33
C ILE A 105 2.22 8.36 -11.11
N CYS A 106 1.62 8.95 -10.06
CA CYS A 106 2.33 9.31 -8.83
C CYS A 106 2.12 8.27 -7.73
N GLU A 107 3.16 8.09 -6.92
CA GLU A 107 3.09 7.37 -5.66
C GLU A 107 2.46 8.27 -4.59
N PRO A 108 1.49 7.77 -3.79
CA PRO A 108 0.82 8.59 -2.78
C PRO A 108 1.67 8.87 -1.53
N ALA A 109 2.61 7.99 -1.19
CA ALA A 109 3.38 8.09 0.05
C ALA A 109 4.17 9.40 0.21
N PRO A 110 4.91 9.93 -0.79
CA PRO A 110 5.63 11.20 -0.66
C PRO A 110 4.69 12.41 -0.43
N ILE A 111 3.51 12.38 -1.04
CA ILE A 111 2.50 13.44 -0.88
C ILE A 111 1.94 13.40 0.55
N ALA A 112 1.52 12.23 1.00
CA ALA A 112 1.01 12.02 2.36
C ALA A 112 2.03 12.41 3.43
N GLN A 113 3.31 12.02 3.24
CA GLN A 113 4.40 12.41 4.15
C GLN A 113 4.61 13.93 4.19
N THR A 114 4.48 14.61 3.04
CA THR A 114 4.60 16.07 2.98
C THR A 114 3.49 16.75 3.78
N ILE A 115 2.25 16.27 3.66
CA ILE A 115 1.10 16.79 4.39
C ILE A 115 1.24 16.49 5.90
N ALA A 116 1.59 15.26 6.27
CA ALA A 116 1.79 14.87 7.66
C ALA A 116 2.92 15.67 8.35
N SER A 117 3.96 16.02 7.60
CA SER A 117 5.08 16.83 8.11
C SER A 117 4.84 18.34 8.07
N TYR A 118 3.71 18.80 7.55
CA TYR A 118 3.43 20.23 7.34
C TYR A 118 3.62 21.06 8.61
N ALA A 119 3.05 20.62 9.73
CA ALA A 119 3.12 21.33 11.01
C ALA A 119 4.56 21.55 11.52
N SER A 120 5.48 20.63 11.20
CA SER A 120 6.91 20.74 11.55
C SER A 120 7.72 21.66 10.60
N MET A 121 7.20 21.87 9.38
CA MET A 121 7.89 22.62 8.32
C MET A 121 7.47 24.10 8.27
N VAL A 122 6.35 24.44 8.85
CA VAL A 122 5.76 25.78 8.80
C VAL A 122 5.86 26.44 10.18
N PRO A 123 6.29 27.72 10.28
CA PRO A 123 6.27 28.44 11.55
C PRO A 123 4.88 28.44 12.18
N ALA A 124 4.83 28.33 13.50
CA ALA A 124 3.58 28.37 14.25
C ALA A 124 2.78 29.63 13.86
N SER A 125 1.57 29.44 13.40
CA SER A 125 0.64 30.50 13.01
C SER A 125 -0.70 30.27 13.66
N SER A 126 -1.60 31.27 13.59
CA SER A 126 -3.00 31.12 14.01
C SER A 126 -3.89 30.52 12.92
N ALA A 127 -3.30 30.19 11.74
CA ALA A 127 -4.06 29.55 10.66
C ALA A 127 -4.31 28.07 10.97
N PRO A 128 -5.40 27.50 10.46
CA PRO A 128 -5.67 26.08 10.54
C PRO A 128 -4.51 25.24 9.95
N ILE A 129 -4.37 23.99 10.42
CA ILE A 129 -3.34 23.07 9.95
C ILE A 129 -4.01 22.00 9.08
N PRO A 130 -3.50 21.71 7.86
CA PRO A 130 -4.02 20.61 7.04
C PRO A 130 -3.68 19.29 7.72
N GLN A 131 -4.68 18.43 7.84
CA GLN A 131 -4.55 17.10 8.43
C GLN A 131 -5.15 16.07 7.49
N LEU A 132 -4.39 15.03 7.15
CA LEU A 132 -4.93 13.94 6.35
C LEU A 132 -6.10 13.26 7.09
N ASP A 133 -7.24 13.17 6.41
CA ASP A 133 -8.42 12.42 6.81
C ASP A 133 -8.36 10.99 6.28
N ALA A 134 -8.09 10.85 4.98
CA ALA A 134 -7.95 9.56 4.31
C ALA A 134 -7.04 9.64 3.08
N VAL A 135 -6.45 8.49 2.72
CA VAL A 135 -5.84 8.23 1.41
C VAL A 135 -6.73 7.22 0.69
N VAL A 136 -7.42 7.70 -0.35
CA VAL A 136 -8.36 6.89 -1.14
C VAL A 136 -7.70 6.47 -2.44
N SER A 137 -7.55 5.16 -2.64
CA SER A 137 -7.11 4.60 -3.91
C SER A 137 -8.31 4.16 -4.74
N VAL A 138 -8.51 4.77 -5.90
CA VAL A 138 -9.54 4.35 -6.87
C VAL A 138 -8.95 3.30 -7.79
N VAL A 139 -9.47 2.08 -7.70
CA VAL A 139 -8.96 0.90 -8.39
C VAL A 139 -9.97 0.44 -9.44
N ASP A 140 -9.50 0.20 -10.66
CA ASP A 140 -10.31 -0.30 -11.78
C ASP A 140 -10.37 -1.83 -11.74
N ALA A 141 -11.55 -2.38 -11.42
CA ALA A 141 -11.75 -3.83 -11.31
C ALA A 141 -11.45 -4.56 -12.62
N LEU A 142 -11.89 -4.01 -13.76
CA LEU A 142 -11.65 -4.62 -15.07
C LEU A 142 -10.15 -4.72 -15.37
N ARG A 143 -9.41 -3.67 -15.03
CA ARG A 143 -7.96 -3.66 -15.22
C ARG A 143 -7.23 -4.66 -14.33
N LEU A 144 -7.58 -4.76 -13.04
CA LEU A 144 -6.98 -5.76 -12.16
C LEU A 144 -7.28 -7.19 -12.61
N ARG A 145 -8.49 -7.44 -13.12
CA ARG A 145 -8.84 -8.72 -13.74
C ARG A 145 -7.88 -9.04 -14.89
N ASP A 146 -7.77 -8.14 -15.85
CA ASP A 146 -6.96 -8.36 -17.07
C ASP A 146 -5.49 -8.57 -16.75
N GLU A 147 -4.99 -7.90 -15.72
CA GLU A 147 -3.57 -7.93 -15.36
C GLU A 147 -3.19 -9.11 -14.46
N PHE A 148 -4.03 -9.44 -13.49
CA PHE A 148 -3.68 -10.42 -12.45
C PHE A 148 -4.53 -11.71 -12.50
N VAL A 149 -5.76 -11.67 -13.00
CA VAL A 149 -6.65 -12.82 -13.04
C VAL A 149 -6.53 -13.57 -14.36
N GLU A 150 -6.66 -12.87 -15.48
CA GLU A 150 -6.68 -13.50 -16.81
C GLU A 150 -5.31 -13.64 -17.47
N LYS A 151 -4.27 -12.96 -16.97
CA LYS A 151 -2.90 -12.95 -17.53
C LYS A 151 -2.86 -12.70 -19.05
N LEU A 152 -3.82 -11.93 -19.57
CA LEU A 152 -4.07 -11.76 -21.01
C LEU A 152 -3.07 -10.86 -21.74
N SER A 153 -2.15 -10.17 -21.05
CA SER A 153 -1.31 -9.18 -21.71
C SER A 153 0.15 -9.60 -21.82
N ASP A 154 0.48 -10.20 -22.95
CA ASP A 154 1.87 -10.35 -23.43
C ASP A 154 2.42 -9.08 -24.10
N THR A 155 1.78 -7.92 -23.94
CA THR A 155 2.18 -6.67 -24.57
C THR A 155 3.23 -5.94 -23.74
N SER A 156 4.35 -5.63 -24.38
CA SER A 156 5.60 -5.10 -23.80
C SER A 156 5.51 -3.72 -23.14
N ASP A 157 4.39 -3.00 -23.27
CA ASP A 157 4.24 -1.61 -22.79
C ASP A 157 3.52 -1.47 -21.44
N GLN A 158 3.09 -2.59 -20.81
CA GLN A 158 2.27 -2.54 -19.59
C GLN A 158 3.05 -2.77 -18.28
N SER A 159 4.37 -3.01 -18.35
CA SER A 159 5.17 -3.37 -17.18
C SER A 159 5.27 -2.27 -16.11
N ASP A 160 5.33 -1.00 -16.54
CA ASP A 160 5.45 0.16 -15.63
C ASP A 160 4.19 0.41 -14.79
N LEU A 161 3.07 -0.15 -15.25
CA LEU A 161 1.75 0.14 -14.72
C LEU A 161 1.40 -0.72 -13.51
N SER A 162 1.82 -1.99 -13.51
CA SER A 162 1.55 -2.93 -12.40
C SER A 162 2.18 -2.46 -11.10
N GLN A 163 3.43 -2.02 -11.15
CA GLN A 163 4.14 -1.52 -9.97
C GLN A 163 3.43 -0.31 -9.36
N LEU A 164 3.01 0.61 -10.21
CA LEU A 164 2.36 1.82 -9.77
C LEU A 164 0.99 1.54 -9.12
N VAL A 165 0.18 0.66 -9.74
CA VAL A 165 -1.11 0.23 -9.18
C VAL A 165 -0.91 -0.45 -7.82
N ILE A 166 0.08 -1.33 -7.71
CA ILE A 166 0.42 -2.00 -6.45
C ILE A 166 0.85 -0.98 -5.40
N ASN A 167 1.75 -0.03 -5.71
CA ASN A 167 2.18 1.00 -4.77
C ASN A 167 1.02 1.90 -4.30
N GLN A 168 0.04 2.17 -5.20
CA GLN A 168 -1.17 2.93 -4.86
C GLN A 168 -2.13 2.13 -3.96
N ILE A 169 -2.15 0.80 -4.09
CA ILE A 169 -2.90 -0.10 -3.20
C ILE A 169 -2.17 -0.27 -1.87
N GLU A 170 -0.85 -0.44 -1.87
CA GLU A 170 -0.05 -0.61 -0.66
C GLU A 170 -0.19 0.58 0.30
N PHE A 171 -0.22 1.80 -0.24
CA PHE A 171 -0.25 3.01 0.55
C PHE A 171 -1.61 3.73 0.47
N CYS A 172 -2.62 3.10 1.05
CA CYS A 172 -3.95 3.69 1.24
C CYS A 172 -4.64 3.10 2.46
N ASN A 173 -5.67 3.76 2.95
CA ASN A 173 -6.55 3.25 4.01
C ASN A 173 -7.98 3.01 3.52
N LEU A 174 -8.30 3.44 2.31
CA LEU A 174 -9.58 3.20 1.67
C LEU A 174 -9.38 2.89 0.18
N ILE A 175 -10.01 1.83 -0.30
CA ILE A 175 -9.99 1.41 -1.69
C ILE A 175 -11.41 1.47 -2.24
N LEU A 176 -11.60 2.25 -3.31
CA LEU A 176 -12.81 2.18 -4.11
C LEU A 176 -12.56 1.24 -5.28
N LEU A 177 -13.09 0.03 -5.18
CA LEU A 177 -13.07 -0.93 -6.28
C LEU A 177 -14.16 -0.52 -7.27
N ASN A 178 -13.75 0.23 -8.28
CA ASN A 178 -14.65 0.84 -9.25
C ASN A 178 -14.84 -0.04 -10.48
N LYS A 179 -15.94 0.16 -11.21
CA LYS A 179 -16.34 -0.58 -12.41
C LYS A 179 -16.63 -2.05 -12.12
N VAL A 180 -17.13 -2.37 -10.93
CA VAL A 180 -17.42 -3.76 -10.52
C VAL A 180 -18.48 -4.43 -11.38
N SER A 181 -19.38 -3.67 -12.02
CA SER A 181 -20.36 -4.21 -12.97
C SER A 181 -19.73 -4.77 -14.26
N MET A 182 -18.45 -4.49 -14.52
CA MET A 182 -17.73 -4.96 -15.72
C MET A 182 -17.02 -6.31 -15.51
N VAL A 183 -17.06 -6.85 -14.32
CA VAL A 183 -16.47 -8.14 -13.93
C VAL A 183 -17.53 -9.04 -13.31
N SER A 184 -17.34 -10.37 -13.40
CA SER A 184 -18.22 -11.32 -12.73
C SER A 184 -18.01 -11.30 -11.21
N GLU A 185 -18.93 -11.91 -10.47
CA GLU A 185 -18.85 -12.02 -9.01
C GLU A 185 -17.58 -12.78 -8.58
N ASP A 186 -17.25 -13.88 -9.26
CA ASP A 186 -16.08 -14.70 -9.00
C ASP A 186 -14.77 -13.93 -9.27
N GLU A 187 -14.69 -13.22 -10.41
CA GLU A 187 -13.55 -12.34 -10.71
C GLU A 187 -13.40 -11.22 -9.69
N ARG A 188 -14.52 -10.64 -9.22
CA ARG A 188 -14.52 -9.60 -8.22
C ARG A 188 -13.97 -10.10 -6.88
N GLU A 189 -14.40 -11.28 -6.44
CA GLU A 189 -13.89 -11.87 -5.21
C GLU A 189 -12.40 -12.21 -5.35
N HIS A 190 -11.99 -12.77 -6.47
CA HIS A 190 -10.56 -13.01 -6.75
C HIS A 190 -9.73 -11.72 -6.66
N ILE A 191 -10.20 -10.61 -7.26
CA ILE A 191 -9.58 -9.29 -7.17
C ILE A 191 -9.47 -8.84 -5.70
N ARG A 192 -10.52 -9.03 -4.89
CA ARG A 192 -10.50 -8.70 -3.47
C ARG A 192 -9.43 -9.49 -2.72
N VAL A 193 -9.29 -10.77 -3.01
CA VAL A 193 -8.25 -11.62 -2.40
C VAL A 193 -6.84 -11.10 -2.77
N ILE A 194 -6.61 -10.72 -4.02
CA ILE A 194 -5.34 -10.10 -4.45
C ILE A 194 -5.08 -8.80 -3.71
N ILE A 195 -6.08 -7.91 -3.63
CA ILE A 195 -5.95 -6.64 -2.90
C ILE A 195 -5.64 -6.91 -1.42
N ARG A 196 -6.32 -7.88 -0.79
CA ARG A 196 -6.08 -8.25 0.61
C ARG A 196 -4.70 -8.83 0.85
N ALA A 197 -4.16 -9.59 -0.11
CA ALA A 197 -2.78 -10.10 -0.03
C ALA A 197 -1.74 -8.96 -0.07
N ILE A 198 -2.02 -7.87 -0.79
CA ILE A 198 -1.16 -6.69 -0.88
C ILE A 198 -1.37 -5.75 0.31
N GLN A 199 -2.64 -5.41 0.60
CA GLN A 199 -3.06 -4.45 1.62
C GLN A 199 -4.19 -5.03 2.49
N PRO A 200 -3.83 -5.67 3.62
CA PRO A 200 -4.81 -6.40 4.44
C PRO A 200 -5.75 -5.49 5.25
N LYS A 201 -5.34 -4.24 5.54
CA LYS A 201 -6.06 -3.36 6.48
C LYS A 201 -6.98 -2.34 5.84
N ALA A 202 -6.74 -1.95 4.58
CA ALA A 202 -7.55 -0.93 3.93
C ALA A 202 -9.03 -1.37 3.79
N ASN A 203 -9.95 -0.45 4.01
CA ASN A 203 -11.37 -0.71 3.72
C ASN A 203 -11.59 -0.79 2.21
N ILE A 204 -12.38 -1.76 1.73
CA ILE A 204 -12.70 -1.92 0.31
C ILE A 204 -14.20 -1.67 0.12
N ILE A 205 -14.53 -0.72 -0.75
CA ILE A 205 -15.90 -0.39 -1.13
C ILE A 205 -16.06 -0.64 -2.61
N ASP A 206 -17.01 -1.49 -2.98
CA ASP A 206 -17.38 -1.74 -4.37
C ASP A 206 -18.25 -0.62 -4.89
N CYS A 207 -17.98 -0.18 -6.12
CA CYS A 207 -18.77 0.85 -6.75
C CYS A 207 -18.73 0.80 -8.28
N ASP A 208 -19.66 1.49 -8.89
CA ASP A 208 -19.62 1.86 -10.30
C ASP A 208 -19.69 3.38 -10.39
N TYR A 209 -18.90 3.94 -11.31
CA TYR A 209 -18.78 5.40 -11.47
C TYR A 209 -18.46 6.14 -10.18
N CYS A 210 -17.77 5.48 -9.24
CA CYS A 210 -17.45 6.00 -7.89
C CYS A 210 -18.69 6.46 -7.11
N ASP A 211 -19.81 5.77 -7.27
CA ASP A 211 -21.06 6.06 -6.56
C ASP A 211 -21.05 5.44 -5.17
N VAL A 212 -20.58 6.21 -4.20
CA VAL A 212 -20.42 5.80 -2.80
C VAL A 212 -21.00 6.85 -1.87
N PRO A 213 -21.49 6.45 -0.68
CA PRO A 213 -21.90 7.39 0.35
C PRO A 213 -20.73 8.28 0.80
N PHE A 214 -20.89 9.60 0.76
CA PHE A 214 -19.81 10.51 1.13
C PHE A 214 -19.37 10.38 2.60
N ALA A 215 -20.24 9.91 3.48
CA ALA A 215 -19.87 9.64 4.87
C ALA A 215 -18.83 8.49 5.01
N GLU A 216 -18.63 7.69 3.96
CA GLU A 216 -17.63 6.63 3.96
C GLU A 216 -16.25 7.11 3.45
N ILE A 217 -16.19 8.31 2.86
CA ILE A 217 -14.96 8.84 2.25
C ILE A 217 -14.54 10.23 2.74
N LEU A 218 -15.43 10.96 3.44
CA LEU A 218 -15.17 12.29 4.00
C LEU A 218 -15.40 12.30 5.51
N ASP A 219 -14.57 13.05 6.24
CA ASP A 219 -14.58 13.14 7.72
C ASP A 219 -14.49 11.77 8.41
N THR A 220 -13.67 10.89 7.82
CA THR A 220 -13.54 9.50 8.26
C THR A 220 -12.60 9.37 9.44
N ASN A 221 -11.64 10.27 9.57
CA ASN A 221 -10.51 10.20 10.51
C ASN A 221 -9.76 8.85 10.46
N LEU A 222 -9.73 8.23 9.25
CA LEU A 222 -9.10 6.92 9.05
C LEU A 222 -7.59 7.01 8.92
N PHE A 223 -7.04 8.21 8.64
CA PHE A 223 -5.63 8.32 8.38
C PHE A 223 -4.80 8.37 9.67
N ASP A 224 -3.97 7.38 9.82
CA ASP A 224 -2.84 7.36 10.76
C ASP A 224 -1.59 7.01 9.94
N PHE A 225 -0.60 7.90 9.96
CA PHE A 225 0.58 7.74 9.11
C PHE A 225 1.35 6.45 9.40
N GLU A 226 1.56 6.11 10.68
CA GLU A 226 2.27 4.90 11.07
C GLU A 226 1.49 3.65 10.67
N GLN A 227 0.18 3.65 10.89
CA GLN A 227 -0.67 2.53 10.48
C GLN A 227 -0.70 2.34 8.96
N VAL A 228 -0.81 3.41 8.18
CA VAL A 228 -0.83 3.31 6.71
C VAL A 228 0.56 2.93 6.19
N ALA A 229 1.61 3.54 6.70
CA ALA A 229 2.98 3.24 6.30
C ALA A 229 3.39 1.78 6.59
N THR A 230 2.83 1.17 7.64
CA THR A 230 3.14 -0.21 8.04
C THR A 230 2.05 -1.22 7.68
N SER A 231 0.99 -0.80 6.97
CA SER A 231 -0.16 -1.66 6.70
C SER A 231 0.04 -2.67 5.59
N ALA A 232 0.93 -2.39 4.63
CA ALA A 232 1.20 -3.30 3.52
C ALA A 232 1.78 -4.62 4.03
N THR A 233 1.33 -5.72 3.43
CA THR A 233 1.71 -7.09 3.85
C THR A 233 3.22 -7.28 3.93
N TRP A 234 3.98 -6.74 2.97
CA TRP A 234 5.43 -6.90 2.94
C TRP A 234 6.11 -6.23 4.14
N ILE A 235 5.63 -5.06 4.61
CA ILE A 235 6.17 -4.37 5.78
C ILE A 235 5.88 -5.18 7.05
N GLN A 236 4.62 -5.63 7.22
CA GLN A 236 4.24 -6.45 8.38
C GLN A 236 5.06 -7.74 8.48
N LYS A 237 5.36 -8.35 7.33
CA LYS A 237 6.20 -9.56 7.28
C LYS A 237 7.69 -9.24 7.49
N VAL A 238 8.16 -8.06 7.08
CA VAL A 238 9.54 -7.61 7.33
C VAL A 238 9.74 -7.22 8.80
N GLU A 239 8.79 -6.52 9.42
CA GLU A 239 8.87 -6.08 10.81
C GLU A 239 8.46 -7.18 11.80
N GLY A 240 7.60 -8.12 11.37
CA GLY A 240 7.15 -9.23 12.19
C GLY A 240 8.26 -10.24 12.51
N ASN A 241 8.07 -11.00 13.59
CA ASN A 241 8.91 -12.15 13.86
C ASN A 241 8.82 -13.14 12.70
N VAL A 242 9.96 -13.53 12.15
CA VAL A 242 10.06 -14.76 11.37
C VAL A 242 10.02 -15.90 12.40
N GLU A 243 8.81 -16.21 12.90
CA GLU A 243 8.64 -17.53 13.50
C GLU A 243 8.88 -18.49 12.34
N GLU A 244 9.92 -19.31 12.49
CA GLU A 244 10.20 -20.40 11.56
C GLU A 244 8.90 -21.21 11.49
N GLU A 245 8.19 -21.09 10.36
CA GLU A 245 7.16 -22.05 10.02
C GLU A 245 7.87 -23.37 9.73
N HIS A 246 8.37 -24.00 10.81
CA HIS A 246 8.78 -25.39 10.75
C HIS A 246 7.56 -26.22 10.41
N ASP A 247 7.63 -26.80 9.26
CA ASP A 247 6.70 -27.79 8.71
C ASP A 247 6.56 -28.93 9.76
N HIS A 248 5.58 -28.81 10.68
CA HIS A 248 5.24 -29.82 11.62
C HIS A 248 4.51 -30.97 10.92
N LYS A 249 5.27 -31.73 10.11
CA LYS A 249 4.94 -33.11 9.79
C LYS A 249 5.38 -34.01 10.94
N HIS A 250 4.72 -33.92 12.07
CA HIS A 250 4.73 -34.98 13.04
C HIS A 250 3.31 -35.22 13.54
N HIS A 251 2.68 -36.23 12.96
CA HIS A 251 1.56 -36.90 13.56
C HIS A 251 2.09 -37.64 14.80
N GLU A 252 2.03 -37.03 15.95
CA GLU A 252 2.02 -37.74 17.21
C GLU A 252 0.59 -37.77 17.75
N HIS A 253 0.08 -38.99 17.85
CA HIS A 253 -1.20 -39.29 18.48
C HIS A 253 -1.13 -38.87 19.95
N HIS A 254 -1.76 -37.75 20.29
CA HIS A 254 -2.15 -37.49 21.65
C HIS A 254 -3.53 -38.09 21.90
N GLU A 255 -3.59 -38.97 22.89
CA GLU A 255 -4.83 -39.53 23.43
C GLU A 255 -5.74 -38.36 23.87
N HIS A 256 -6.84 -38.21 23.14
CA HIS A 256 -7.87 -37.24 23.51
C HIS A 256 -8.70 -37.80 24.65
N GLY A 257 -8.71 -37.06 25.77
CA GLY A 257 -9.70 -37.22 26.82
C GLY A 257 -11.12 -36.98 26.28
N GLU A 258 -12.01 -37.85 26.71
CA GLU A 258 -13.40 -37.87 26.34
C GLU A 258 -14.09 -36.52 26.60
N HIS A 259 -14.75 -35.99 25.61
CA HIS A 259 -15.83 -35.00 25.57
C HIS A 259 -15.65 -33.93 24.51
N CYS A 260 -15.86 -34.30 23.25
CA CYS A 260 -16.41 -33.40 22.25
C CYS A 260 -17.21 -34.22 21.21
N HIS A 261 -18.51 -34.26 21.35
CA HIS A 261 -19.44 -34.86 20.37
C HIS A 261 -19.92 -33.74 19.42
N CYS A 262 -19.14 -33.38 18.43
CA CYS A 262 -19.65 -32.62 17.31
C CYS A 262 -20.03 -33.60 16.19
N HIS A 263 -21.32 -33.93 16.10
CA HIS A 263 -21.86 -34.63 14.95
C HIS A 263 -22.06 -33.64 13.79
N HIS A 264 -21.44 -33.93 12.65
CA HIS A 264 -21.79 -33.31 11.38
C HIS A 264 -23.24 -33.61 11.02
N HIS A 265 -24.09 -32.61 11.17
CA HIS A 265 -25.35 -32.50 10.45
C HIS A 265 -25.54 -31.02 10.09
N ASP A 266 -25.79 -30.78 8.81
CA ASP A 266 -26.25 -29.51 8.27
C ASP A 266 -27.41 -28.97 9.11
N HIS A 267 -27.17 -27.87 9.82
CA HIS A 267 -28.15 -26.86 10.23
C HIS A 267 -27.46 -25.76 11.03
N ASP A 268 -27.77 -24.52 10.69
CA ASP A 268 -27.38 -23.30 11.36
C ASP A 268 -27.66 -23.34 12.87
N HIS A 269 -26.63 -23.55 13.69
CA HIS A 269 -26.68 -23.34 15.11
C HIS A 269 -25.46 -22.49 15.54
N GLU A 270 -25.76 -21.29 16.06
CA GLU A 270 -24.80 -20.46 16.78
C GLU A 270 -24.30 -21.23 18.02
N CYS A 271 -23.00 -21.39 18.15
CA CYS A 271 -22.37 -22.03 19.29
C CYS A 271 -21.96 -20.93 20.30
N ASP A 272 -22.56 -20.96 21.50
CA ASP A 272 -22.30 -19.97 22.57
C ASP A 272 -21.03 -20.26 23.38
N ASP A 273 -20.20 -21.23 23.00
CA ASP A 273 -18.97 -21.57 23.71
C ASP A 273 -17.77 -20.77 23.15
N PRO A 274 -17.17 -19.84 23.90
CA PRO A 274 -16.08 -19.01 23.43
C PRO A 274 -14.77 -19.77 23.15
N ASP A 275 -14.61 -20.99 23.66
CA ASP A 275 -13.43 -21.84 23.45
C ASP A 275 -13.70 -22.98 22.44
N CYS A 276 -14.83 -22.96 21.75
CA CYS A 276 -15.16 -23.97 20.75
C CYS A 276 -14.33 -23.77 19.47
N CYS A 277 -13.71 -24.85 18.99
CA CYS A 277 -12.93 -24.89 17.75
C CYS A 277 -13.70 -24.51 16.47
N CYS A 278 -15.04 -24.48 16.53
CA CYS A 278 -15.87 -24.04 15.40
C CYS A 278 -15.81 -22.52 15.13
N HIS A 279 -15.30 -21.70 16.05
CA HIS A 279 -15.13 -20.26 15.86
C HIS A 279 -13.84 -19.88 15.10
N HIS A 280 -12.97 -20.84 14.77
CA HIS A 280 -11.68 -20.59 14.10
C HIS A 280 -11.63 -20.96 12.61
N HIS A 281 -12.75 -21.35 12.00
CA HIS A 281 -12.81 -21.50 10.56
C HIS A 281 -13.09 -20.16 9.88
N HIS A 282 -12.12 -19.23 9.93
CA HIS A 282 -11.97 -18.28 8.85
C HIS A 282 -11.58 -19.08 7.61
N HIS A 283 -12.54 -19.32 6.72
CA HIS A 283 -12.22 -19.75 5.36
C HIS A 283 -11.22 -18.75 4.79
N ASN A 284 -9.98 -19.19 4.65
CA ASN A 284 -8.92 -18.39 4.04
C ASN A 284 -9.22 -18.41 2.54
N HIS A 285 -10.02 -17.45 2.05
CA HIS A 285 -10.36 -17.31 0.63
C HIS A 285 -9.13 -17.25 -0.28
N GLY A 286 -7.94 -16.98 0.28
CA GLY A 286 -6.66 -17.04 -0.42
C GLY A 286 -6.34 -18.41 -0.99
N ASP A 287 -6.70 -19.50 -0.29
CA ASP A 287 -6.42 -20.87 -0.72
C ASP A 287 -7.26 -21.26 -1.95
N GLU A 288 -8.48 -20.72 -2.09
CA GLU A 288 -9.38 -21.00 -3.21
C GLU A 288 -8.83 -20.48 -4.54
N TYR A 289 -8.15 -19.32 -4.53
CA TYR A 289 -7.56 -18.72 -5.73
C TYR A 289 -6.07 -18.97 -5.84
N GLY A 290 -5.47 -19.74 -4.93
CA GLY A 290 -4.03 -20.04 -4.91
C GLY A 290 -3.15 -18.84 -4.58
N ILE A 291 -3.71 -17.78 -3.98
CA ILE A 291 -2.93 -16.62 -3.53
C ILE A 291 -2.20 -16.97 -2.23
N SER A 292 -0.89 -16.79 -2.22
CA SER A 292 -0.06 -17.08 -1.06
C SER A 292 0.99 -16.00 -0.83
N THR A 293 1.49 -15.95 0.41
CA THR A 293 2.58 -15.06 0.82
C THR A 293 3.59 -15.85 1.63
N PHE A 294 4.87 -15.66 1.33
CA PHE A 294 5.94 -16.21 2.17
C PHE A 294 7.12 -15.25 2.28
N VAL A 295 7.94 -15.45 3.32
CA VAL A 295 9.17 -14.71 3.55
C VAL A 295 10.36 -15.60 3.26
N TYR A 296 11.27 -15.13 2.40
CA TYR A 296 12.60 -15.69 2.26
C TYR A 296 13.52 -14.98 3.24
N TYR A 297 14.18 -15.73 4.11
CA TYR A 297 15.06 -15.19 5.13
C TYR A 297 16.37 -15.98 5.19
N ARG A 298 17.51 -15.30 5.04
CA ARG A 298 18.87 -15.84 5.19
C ARG A 298 19.79 -14.77 5.74
N ARG A 299 20.91 -15.20 6.32
CA ARG A 299 21.94 -14.28 6.81
C ARG A 299 23.12 -14.14 5.87
N GLU A 300 23.41 -15.16 5.09
CA GLU A 300 24.51 -15.18 4.14
C GLU A 300 24.32 -14.15 3.03
N PRO A 301 25.42 -13.51 2.53
CA PRO A 301 25.35 -12.62 1.39
C PRO A 301 24.99 -13.39 0.11
N MET A 302 24.38 -12.71 -0.83
CA MET A 302 24.18 -13.20 -2.19
C MET A 302 25.31 -12.71 -3.11
N SER A 303 25.60 -13.44 -4.19
CA SER A 303 26.34 -12.90 -5.31
C SER A 303 25.42 -12.08 -6.18
N LEU A 304 25.77 -10.83 -6.46
CA LEU A 304 24.98 -9.92 -7.30
C LEU A 304 24.75 -10.52 -8.70
N ASN A 305 25.78 -11.15 -9.28
CA ASN A 305 25.66 -11.77 -10.60
C ASN A 305 24.68 -12.94 -10.62
N ARG A 306 24.68 -13.79 -9.59
CA ARG A 306 23.74 -14.92 -9.52
C ARG A 306 22.31 -14.44 -9.26
N PHE A 307 22.16 -13.43 -8.43
CA PHE A 307 20.85 -12.83 -8.17
C PHE A 307 20.27 -12.17 -9.43
N ASP A 308 21.09 -11.44 -10.20
CA ASP A 308 20.68 -10.87 -11.49
C ASP A 308 20.26 -11.95 -12.50
N GLU A 309 21.02 -13.05 -12.57
CA GLU A 309 20.65 -14.20 -13.40
C GLU A 309 19.33 -14.84 -12.95
N PHE A 310 19.11 -15.00 -11.65
CA PHE A 310 17.85 -15.49 -11.08
C PHE A 310 16.68 -14.59 -11.50
N VAL A 311 16.81 -13.29 -11.31
CA VAL A 311 15.77 -12.31 -11.67
C VAL A 311 15.49 -12.34 -13.19
N ALA A 312 16.53 -12.41 -14.02
CA ALA A 312 16.38 -12.35 -15.47
C ALA A 312 15.83 -13.65 -16.10
N ARG A 313 16.09 -14.83 -15.51
CA ARG A 313 15.87 -16.11 -16.18
C ARG A 313 15.02 -17.11 -15.41
N HIS A 314 14.99 -17.00 -14.09
CA HIS A 314 14.39 -18.01 -13.20
C HIS A 314 13.24 -17.47 -12.36
N TRP A 315 12.77 -16.26 -12.67
CA TRP A 315 11.67 -15.63 -11.95
C TRP A 315 10.35 -16.39 -12.14
N ASP A 316 9.70 -16.75 -11.05
CA ASP A 316 8.42 -17.44 -11.10
C ASP A 316 7.31 -16.48 -11.57
N LYS A 317 6.57 -16.90 -12.60
CA LYS A 317 5.50 -16.10 -13.21
C LYS A 317 4.27 -15.92 -12.30
N GLY A 318 4.17 -16.73 -11.24
CA GLY A 318 3.14 -16.61 -10.22
C GLY A 318 3.35 -15.43 -9.28
N ILE A 319 4.57 -14.87 -9.21
CA ILE A 319 4.87 -13.75 -8.31
C ILE A 319 4.18 -12.48 -8.82
N ILE A 320 3.30 -11.92 -7.99
CA ILE A 320 2.61 -10.64 -8.22
C ILE A 320 3.48 -9.50 -7.67
N ARG A 321 4.03 -9.69 -6.46
CA ARG A 321 4.84 -8.71 -5.76
C ARG A 321 5.98 -9.41 -5.01
N CYS A 322 7.19 -8.87 -5.14
CA CYS A 322 8.28 -9.16 -4.23
C CYS A 322 8.87 -7.85 -3.72
N LYS A 323 9.09 -7.76 -2.41
CA LYS A 323 9.74 -6.59 -1.81
C LYS A 323 10.48 -6.98 -0.54
N GLY A 324 11.61 -6.32 -0.31
CA GLY A 324 12.35 -6.49 0.94
C GLY A 324 13.81 -6.12 0.84
N MET A 325 14.55 -6.40 1.90
CA MET A 325 15.96 -6.07 2.01
C MET A 325 16.83 -7.23 1.53
N CYS A 326 17.91 -6.88 0.84
CA CYS A 326 18.96 -7.82 0.45
C CYS A 326 20.34 -7.15 0.48
N TYR A 327 21.40 -7.95 0.45
CA TYR A 327 22.76 -7.46 0.34
C TYR A 327 23.65 -8.46 -0.38
N PHE A 328 24.79 -8.02 -0.87
CA PHE A 328 25.66 -8.77 -1.75
C PHE A 328 27.08 -8.84 -1.23
N GLU A 329 27.80 -9.91 -1.57
CA GLU A 329 29.19 -10.09 -1.19
C GLU A 329 30.08 -8.97 -1.75
N GLU A 330 29.79 -8.53 -2.99
CA GLU A 330 30.54 -7.50 -3.68
C GLU A 330 30.42 -6.11 -3.02
N GLU A 331 29.32 -5.86 -2.29
CA GLU A 331 29.06 -4.62 -1.54
C GLU A 331 28.53 -4.96 -0.14
N TYR A 332 29.35 -5.66 0.63
CA TYR A 332 28.99 -6.32 1.90
C TYR A 332 28.39 -5.39 2.96
N ASP A 333 28.73 -4.12 2.93
CA ASP A 333 28.32 -3.11 3.93
C ASP A 333 27.04 -2.34 3.51
N MET A 334 26.56 -2.57 2.31
CA MET A 334 25.41 -1.86 1.76
C MET A 334 24.14 -2.72 1.80
N CYS A 335 23.07 -2.13 2.33
CA CYS A 335 21.72 -2.67 2.25
C CYS A 335 21.04 -2.20 0.97
N TYR A 336 20.35 -3.08 0.30
CA TYR A 336 19.54 -2.81 -0.86
C TYR A 336 18.09 -3.11 -0.58
N LEU A 337 17.21 -2.26 -1.05
CA LEU A 337 15.78 -2.54 -1.17
C LEU A 337 15.51 -3.09 -2.57
N PHE A 338 15.11 -4.34 -2.63
CA PHE A 338 14.66 -4.98 -3.85
C PHE A 338 13.14 -4.86 -3.95
N GLU A 339 12.65 -4.44 -5.11
CA GLU A 339 11.23 -4.32 -5.41
C GLU A 339 10.93 -4.97 -6.76
N GLN A 340 9.89 -5.81 -6.79
CA GLN A 340 9.32 -6.33 -8.02
C GLN A 340 7.79 -6.20 -7.98
N ALA A 341 7.21 -5.74 -9.08
CA ALA A 341 5.77 -5.77 -9.30
C ALA A 341 5.49 -5.96 -10.79
N GLY A 342 4.69 -6.95 -11.13
CA GLY A 342 4.50 -7.36 -12.52
C GLY A 342 5.81 -7.76 -13.18
N LYS A 343 6.20 -7.09 -14.27
CA LYS A 343 7.45 -7.35 -15.00
C LYS A 343 8.61 -6.42 -14.61
N GLN A 344 8.37 -5.47 -13.72
CA GLN A 344 9.39 -4.50 -13.29
C GLN A 344 10.16 -4.99 -12.08
N PHE A 345 11.45 -4.70 -12.11
CA PHE A 345 12.40 -4.96 -11.03
C PHE A 345 13.16 -3.68 -10.74
N ASP A 346 13.33 -3.38 -9.47
CA ASP A 346 14.10 -2.24 -9.01
C ASP A 346 14.98 -2.65 -7.83
N LEU A 347 16.22 -2.18 -7.82
CA LEU A 347 17.20 -2.44 -6.77
C LEU A 347 17.80 -1.10 -6.36
N LYS A 348 17.40 -0.59 -5.20
CA LYS A 348 17.83 0.71 -4.68
C LYS A 348 18.71 0.54 -3.46
N GLN A 349 19.78 1.33 -3.38
CA GLN A 349 20.56 1.41 -2.14
C GLN A 349 19.68 2.01 -1.03
N ALA A 350 19.54 1.28 0.08
CA ALA A 350 18.77 1.67 1.26
C ALA A 350 19.65 2.28 2.36
N GLY A 351 20.96 2.22 2.21
CA GLY A 351 21.95 2.74 3.16
C GLY A 351 22.93 1.68 3.62
N ALA A 352 23.81 2.04 4.54
CA ALA A 352 24.73 1.09 5.16
C ALA A 352 24.07 0.38 6.36
N PHE A 353 24.49 -0.85 6.63
CA PHE A 353 24.05 -1.60 7.81
C PHE A 353 24.59 -0.97 9.10
N TYR A 354 23.84 -1.10 10.19
CA TYR A 354 24.27 -0.65 11.52
C TYR A 354 25.56 -1.33 11.99
N ALA A 355 25.82 -2.56 11.55
CA ALA A 355 27.07 -3.28 11.83
C ALA A 355 28.34 -2.60 11.27
N THR A 356 28.19 -1.55 10.43
CA THR A 356 29.31 -0.75 9.94
C THR A 356 29.61 0.47 10.82
N MET A 357 28.77 0.75 11.80
CA MET A 357 28.92 1.90 12.71
C MET A 357 30.04 1.67 13.73
N PRO A 358 30.62 2.75 14.28
CA PRO A 358 31.48 2.66 15.44
C PRO A 358 30.76 2.01 16.63
N GLU A 359 31.50 1.17 17.39
CA GLU A 359 30.92 0.35 18.49
C GLU A 359 30.14 1.18 19.52
N GLU A 360 30.62 2.39 19.85
CA GLU A 360 29.95 3.26 20.82
C GLU A 360 28.59 3.78 20.30
N GLU A 361 28.50 4.11 19.02
CA GLU A 361 27.27 4.57 18.38
C GLU A 361 26.28 3.41 18.23
N LEU A 362 26.79 2.23 17.85
CA LEU A 362 26.00 1.01 17.74
C LEU A 362 25.35 0.62 19.08
N MET A 363 26.10 0.66 20.18
CA MET A 363 25.58 0.38 21.51
C MET A 363 24.46 1.35 21.91
N GLN A 364 24.58 2.63 21.54
CA GLN A 364 23.52 3.62 21.79
C GLN A 364 22.28 3.34 20.98
N MET A 365 22.42 2.98 19.71
CA MET A 365 21.30 2.61 18.85
C MET A 365 20.59 1.36 19.35
N MET A 366 21.33 0.31 19.69
CA MET A 366 20.78 -0.93 20.26
C MET A 366 20.01 -0.70 21.56
N ALA A 367 20.46 0.26 22.41
CA ALA A 367 19.75 0.60 23.63
C ALA A 367 18.41 1.33 23.37
N GLN A 368 18.27 1.98 22.22
CA GLN A 368 17.08 2.75 21.83
C GLN A 368 16.12 1.95 20.94
N ASP A 369 16.62 0.97 20.19
CA ASP A 369 15.85 0.15 19.27
C ASP A 369 15.85 -1.34 19.68
N PRO A 370 14.79 -1.81 20.35
CA PRO A 370 14.64 -3.21 20.73
C PRO A 370 14.58 -4.17 19.54
N MET A 371 14.14 -3.70 18.35
CA MET A 371 14.08 -4.55 17.16
C MET A 371 15.47 -4.82 16.60
N LEU A 372 16.33 -3.81 16.59
CA LEU A 372 17.74 -3.96 16.19
C LEU A 372 18.44 -4.95 17.11
N GLN A 373 18.19 -4.87 18.43
CA GLN A 373 18.78 -5.80 19.40
C GLN A 373 18.28 -7.24 19.19
N ARG A 374 17.00 -7.41 18.92
CA ARG A 374 16.37 -8.73 18.68
C ARG A 374 16.91 -9.40 17.43
N ASP A 375 17.06 -8.66 16.36
CA ASP A 375 17.42 -9.17 15.03
C ASP A 375 18.94 -9.20 14.80
N TRP A 376 19.75 -8.91 15.82
CA TRP A 376 21.21 -8.91 15.76
C TRP A 376 21.79 -10.31 15.74
N ASP A 377 22.62 -10.59 14.75
CA ASP A 377 23.40 -11.83 14.64
C ASP A 377 24.86 -11.60 15.02
N GLU A 378 25.48 -12.56 15.72
CA GLU A 378 26.89 -12.45 16.19
C GLU A 378 27.89 -12.36 15.03
N ARG A 379 27.62 -13.02 13.90
CA ARG A 379 28.48 -13.08 12.72
C ARG A 379 28.17 -12.01 11.69
N TYR A 380 26.88 -11.76 11.47
CA TYR A 380 26.41 -10.91 10.37
C TYR A 380 25.95 -9.52 10.82
N GLY A 381 25.77 -9.29 12.15
CA GLY A 381 25.15 -8.07 12.66
C GLY A 381 23.69 -7.98 12.28
N ASP A 382 23.27 -6.86 11.74
CA ASP A 382 21.94 -6.62 11.20
C ASP A 382 21.79 -6.98 9.71
N ARG A 383 22.85 -7.55 9.10
CA ARG A 383 22.82 -7.98 7.69
C ARG A 383 21.91 -9.18 7.51
N MET A 384 21.04 -9.11 6.51
CA MET A 384 20.12 -10.21 6.18
C MET A 384 19.57 -10.09 4.77
N GLN A 385 19.15 -11.23 4.23
CA GLN A 385 18.23 -11.33 3.11
C GLN A 385 16.82 -11.48 3.69
N LYS A 386 15.93 -10.56 3.47
CA LYS A 386 14.54 -10.65 3.94
C LYS A 386 13.61 -10.15 2.85
N LEU A 387 13.17 -11.08 1.99
CA LEU A 387 12.32 -10.81 0.83
C LEU A 387 10.94 -11.41 1.07
N VAL A 388 9.91 -10.61 0.91
CA VAL A 388 8.51 -11.04 1.01
C VAL A 388 7.95 -11.23 -0.39
N PHE A 389 7.43 -12.42 -0.65
CA PHE A 389 6.80 -12.81 -1.90
C PHE A 389 5.28 -12.89 -1.71
N ILE A 390 4.53 -12.28 -2.61
CA ILE A 390 3.08 -12.35 -2.72
C ILE A 390 2.78 -12.81 -4.14
N GLY A 391 1.97 -13.85 -4.31
CA GLY A 391 1.66 -14.31 -5.66
C GLY A 391 0.62 -15.42 -5.69
N GLN A 392 0.33 -15.86 -6.91
CA GLN A 392 -0.67 -16.87 -7.20
C GLN A 392 -0.01 -18.15 -7.72
N ASN A 393 -0.33 -19.28 -7.09
CA ASN A 393 0.22 -20.60 -7.45
C ASN A 393 1.75 -20.62 -7.53
N MET A 394 2.43 -19.87 -6.65
CA MET A 394 3.89 -19.83 -6.59
C MET A 394 4.47 -21.17 -6.14
N ASN A 395 5.58 -21.59 -6.74
CA ASN A 395 6.35 -22.71 -6.23
C ASN A 395 7.39 -22.21 -5.20
N ARG A 396 6.98 -22.13 -3.92
CA ARG A 396 7.81 -21.67 -2.80
C ARG A 396 9.15 -22.39 -2.75
N ASP A 397 9.16 -23.73 -2.87
CA ASP A 397 10.38 -24.53 -2.73
C ASP A 397 11.36 -24.25 -3.88
N ALA A 398 10.84 -24.11 -5.10
CA ALA A 398 11.66 -23.79 -6.26
C ALA A 398 12.25 -22.37 -6.16
N ILE A 399 11.46 -21.38 -5.73
CA ILE A 399 11.91 -20.00 -5.52
C ILE A 399 12.97 -19.97 -4.40
N THR A 400 12.70 -20.61 -3.27
CA THR A 400 13.63 -20.67 -2.12
C THR A 400 14.96 -21.31 -2.54
N LYS A 401 14.90 -22.43 -3.25
CA LYS A 401 16.10 -23.10 -3.73
C LYS A 401 16.91 -22.24 -4.70
N ALA A 402 16.25 -21.58 -5.64
CA ALA A 402 16.92 -20.72 -6.61
C ALA A 402 17.60 -19.51 -5.93
N LEU A 403 16.99 -18.97 -4.87
CA LEU A 403 17.60 -17.92 -4.04
C LEU A 403 18.75 -18.46 -3.17
N ASP A 404 18.62 -19.67 -2.62
CA ASP A 404 19.72 -20.32 -1.88
C ASP A 404 20.92 -20.60 -2.82
N ASP A 405 20.70 -20.89 -4.08
CA ASP A 405 21.77 -21.04 -5.10
C ASP A 405 22.48 -19.69 -5.39
N CYS A 406 21.90 -18.55 -5.01
CA CYS A 406 22.54 -17.23 -5.12
C CYS A 406 23.47 -16.93 -3.92
N LEU A 407 23.36 -17.64 -2.80
CA LEU A 407 24.16 -17.39 -1.60
C LEU A 407 25.64 -17.75 -1.81
N VAL A 408 26.53 -17.08 -1.04
CA VAL A 408 28.00 -17.26 -1.11
C VAL A 408 28.54 -17.81 0.19
#